data_8818b5b89d2bf62f4d2d05aa67d0ae3c
#
_entry.id   8818b5b89d2bf62f4d2d05aa67d0ae3c
#
_cell.length_a   1.000
_cell.length_b   1.000
_cell.length_c   1.000
_cell.angle_alpha   90.00
_cell.angle_beta   90.00
_cell.angle_gamma   90.00
#
_symmetry.space_group_name_H-M   'P 1'
#
loop_
_entity.id
_entity.type
_entity.pdbx_description
1 polymer ?
#
loop_
_entity_poly.entity_id
_entity_poly.type
_entity_poly.pdbx_seq_one_letter_code
_entity_poly.pdbx_strand_id
1 'polypeptide(L)'
;MNRSAAPALLLACVTALAAPARAEIKTQWVDYSQGGTALQGYLAYDDAVSGKRPGVLLLHRRDGMSELTLQNAKMYAAQGYVVLAADIFGKDVRPKTVDEEKAQSALYGKDRPLMRARALAGLETLKANPLVEPGKIAIVGYCFGGTVAIELAETGVPLLGTVTIHGSFRGFAPEAAKKVSGRVLILHGSEDPVAPLSEVVSLVDQLRAANVRWELNLYSGTQHGFSTPKNPAEQRANEESKFATKRFFKDVLGL
;
A
#
# COMPACT_ATOMS: atom_id res chain seq x y z
N MET A 1 -77.77 -9.59 -34.35
CA MET A 1 -77.10 -9.33 -33.09
C MET A 1 -75.62 -9.64 -33.32
N ASN A 2 -74.88 -8.62 -33.72
CA ASN A 2 -73.42 -8.74 -33.97
C ASN A 2 -72.64 -8.26 -32.69
N ARG A 3 -71.89 -9.15 -32.09
CA ARG A 3 -70.95 -8.80 -31.02
C ARG A 3 -69.57 -8.68 -31.64
N SER A 4 -69.10 -7.45 -31.73
CA SER A 4 -67.72 -7.16 -32.07
C SER A 4 -66.84 -7.40 -30.86
N ALA A 5 -65.86 -8.30 -31.00
CA ALA A 5 -64.78 -8.49 -29.97
C ALA A 5 -63.59 -7.57 -30.33
N ALA A 6 -63.23 -6.70 -29.43
CA ALA A 6 -62.04 -5.89 -29.54
C ALA A 6 -60.81 -6.68 -29.10
N PRO A 7 -59.67 -6.60 -29.81
CA PRO A 7 -58.40 -7.26 -29.34
C PRO A 7 -57.77 -6.48 -28.21
N ALA A 8 -57.48 -7.17 -27.11
CA ALA A 8 -56.66 -6.65 -26.01
C ALA A 8 -55.18 -6.64 -26.41
N LEU A 9 -54.61 -5.45 -26.47
CA LEU A 9 -53.17 -5.25 -26.71
C LEU A 9 -52.41 -5.52 -25.40
N LEU A 10 -51.73 -6.67 -25.33
CA LEU A 10 -50.77 -6.94 -24.23
C LEU A 10 -49.50 -6.13 -24.45
N LEU A 11 -49.30 -5.10 -23.63
CA LEU A 11 -48.05 -4.34 -23.56
C LEU A 11 -47.01 -5.14 -22.75
N ALA A 12 -46.09 -5.81 -23.45
CA ALA A 12 -44.99 -6.49 -22.82
C ALA A 12 -43.97 -5.44 -22.32
N CYS A 13 -43.93 -5.19 -21.00
CA CYS A 13 -42.84 -4.42 -20.38
C CYS A 13 -41.52 -5.24 -20.41
N VAL A 14 -40.65 -4.91 -21.35
CA VAL A 14 -39.29 -5.43 -21.37
C VAL A 14 -38.49 -4.65 -20.31
N THR A 15 -38.33 -5.22 -19.11
CA THR A 15 -37.38 -4.74 -18.12
C THR A 15 -35.98 -5.07 -18.61
N ALA A 16 -35.29 -4.09 -19.16
CA ALA A 16 -33.86 -4.20 -19.45
C ALA A 16 -33.09 -4.39 -18.10
N LEU A 17 -32.68 -5.62 -17.83
CA LEU A 17 -31.71 -5.91 -16.78
C LEU A 17 -30.41 -5.21 -17.17
N ALA A 18 -30.08 -4.08 -16.52
CA ALA A 18 -28.78 -3.46 -16.63
C ALA A 18 -27.73 -4.49 -16.15
N ALA A 19 -26.86 -4.95 -17.04
CA ALA A 19 -25.73 -5.77 -16.65
C ALA A 19 -24.93 -5.00 -15.61
N PRO A 20 -24.45 -5.65 -14.53
CA PRO A 20 -23.60 -4.97 -13.55
C PRO A 20 -22.39 -4.38 -14.27
N ALA A 21 -22.14 -3.10 -14.09
CA ALA A 21 -20.96 -2.44 -14.63
C ALA A 21 -19.73 -3.24 -14.16
N ARG A 22 -18.95 -3.74 -15.13
CA ARG A 22 -17.73 -4.47 -14.81
C ARG A 22 -16.79 -3.47 -14.16
N ALA A 23 -16.38 -3.74 -12.92
CA ALA A 23 -15.41 -2.94 -12.19
C ALA A 23 -14.15 -2.72 -13.05
N GLU A 24 -13.85 -1.46 -13.34
CA GLU A 24 -12.64 -1.08 -14.06
C GLU A 24 -11.72 -0.30 -13.14
N ILE A 25 -10.46 -0.79 -12.99
CA ILE A 25 -9.47 -0.07 -12.19
C ILE A 25 -8.97 1.12 -13.01
N LYS A 26 -9.43 2.30 -12.64
CA LYS A 26 -8.93 3.58 -13.17
C LYS A 26 -7.58 3.90 -12.58
N THR A 27 -6.72 4.43 -13.42
CA THR A 27 -5.35 4.79 -13.02
C THR A 27 -4.94 6.11 -13.64
N GLN A 28 -4.14 6.88 -12.88
CA GLN A 28 -3.57 8.13 -13.39
C GLN A 28 -2.27 8.48 -12.66
N TRP A 29 -1.37 9.15 -13.37
CA TRP A 29 -0.21 9.77 -12.76
C TRP A 29 -0.63 11.08 -12.08
N VAL A 30 -0.12 11.32 -10.87
CA VAL A 30 -0.42 12.51 -10.07
C VAL A 30 0.88 13.22 -9.74
N ASP A 31 1.04 14.43 -10.26
CA ASP A 31 2.20 15.27 -9.97
C ASP A 31 2.00 16.00 -8.63
N TYR A 32 3.04 16.02 -7.83
CA TYR A 32 3.12 16.77 -6.57
C TYR A 32 4.57 17.17 -6.31
N SER A 33 4.86 17.80 -5.19
CA SER A 33 6.22 18.26 -4.90
C SER A 33 6.57 18.15 -3.42
N GLN A 34 7.86 18.08 -3.13
CA GLN A 34 8.40 18.20 -1.79
C GLN A 34 9.74 18.96 -1.84
N GLY A 35 9.86 20.05 -1.07
CA GLY A 35 11.09 20.84 -0.99
C GLY A 35 11.61 21.32 -2.35
N GLY A 36 10.72 21.69 -3.28
CA GLY A 36 11.07 22.11 -4.64
C GLY A 36 11.36 20.96 -5.63
N THR A 37 11.41 19.70 -5.17
CA THR A 37 11.58 18.55 -6.08
C THR A 37 10.22 18.08 -6.58
N ALA A 38 10.08 17.92 -7.90
CA ALA A 38 8.92 17.31 -8.52
C ALA A 38 8.86 15.81 -8.22
N LEU A 39 7.68 15.34 -7.86
CA LEU A 39 7.36 13.95 -7.58
C LEU A 39 6.17 13.52 -8.44
N GLN A 40 6.10 12.24 -8.77
CA GLN A 40 5.00 11.73 -9.57
C GLN A 40 4.53 10.37 -9.02
N GLY A 41 3.41 10.39 -8.29
CA GLY A 41 2.74 9.21 -7.78
C GLY A 41 1.81 8.57 -8.82
N TYR A 42 1.39 7.34 -8.54
CA TYR A 42 0.44 6.61 -9.35
C TYR A 42 -0.81 6.30 -8.54
N LEU A 43 -1.92 6.95 -8.90
CA LEU A 43 -3.23 6.75 -8.30
C LEU A 43 -3.95 5.60 -9.00
N ALA A 44 -4.58 4.72 -8.20
CA ALA A 44 -5.43 3.64 -8.70
C ALA A 44 -6.69 3.52 -7.83
N TYR A 45 -7.85 3.32 -8.44
CA TYR A 45 -9.13 3.11 -7.74
C TYR A 45 -10.13 2.37 -8.63
N ASP A 46 -11.10 1.69 -8.02
CA ASP A 46 -12.23 1.08 -8.74
C ASP A 46 -13.30 2.14 -9.01
N ASP A 47 -13.67 2.38 -10.27
CA ASP A 47 -14.66 3.40 -10.65
C ASP A 47 -16.12 2.93 -10.45
N ALA A 48 -16.36 1.64 -10.25
CA ALA A 48 -17.68 1.11 -9.93
C ALA A 48 -18.10 1.42 -8.48
N VAL A 49 -17.15 1.78 -7.60
CA VAL A 49 -17.42 2.11 -6.19
C VAL A 49 -17.67 3.60 -6.03
N SER A 50 -18.86 3.98 -5.61
CA SER A 50 -19.25 5.38 -5.37
C SER A 50 -18.85 5.86 -3.97
N GLY A 51 -18.70 7.19 -3.82
CA GLY A 51 -18.44 7.84 -2.53
C GLY A 51 -16.99 7.80 -2.07
N LYS A 52 -16.74 8.35 -0.88
CA LYS A 52 -15.42 8.33 -0.24
C LYS A 52 -15.10 6.94 0.30
N ARG A 53 -13.84 6.55 0.19
CA ARG A 53 -13.33 5.24 0.56
C ARG A 53 -12.04 5.36 1.37
N PRO A 54 -11.65 4.32 2.11
CA PRO A 54 -10.34 4.30 2.75
C PRO A 54 -9.20 4.46 1.74
N GLY A 55 -8.17 5.20 2.15
CA GLY A 55 -6.96 5.41 1.38
C GLY A 55 -5.84 4.46 1.78
N VAL A 56 -5.09 3.97 0.81
CA VAL A 56 -3.86 3.19 1.03
C VAL A 56 -2.69 3.91 0.36
N LEU A 57 -1.70 4.32 1.14
CA LEU A 57 -0.42 4.80 0.62
C LEU A 57 0.49 3.59 0.39
N LEU A 58 0.85 3.34 -0.85
CA LEU A 58 1.80 2.32 -1.25
C LEU A 58 3.19 2.93 -1.39
N LEU A 59 4.17 2.37 -0.67
CA LEU A 59 5.55 2.79 -0.70
C LEU A 59 6.38 1.77 -1.48
N HIS A 60 7.00 2.26 -2.55
CA HIS A 60 7.67 1.43 -3.55
C HIS A 60 8.95 0.78 -3.02
N ARG A 61 9.38 -0.27 -3.69
CA ARG A 61 10.66 -0.93 -3.48
C ARG A 61 11.81 -0.01 -3.97
N ARG A 62 13.05 -0.52 -3.85
CA ARG A 62 14.23 0.20 -4.38
C ARG A 62 14.22 0.41 -5.91
N ASP A 63 13.40 -0.35 -6.65
CA ASP A 63 13.18 -0.19 -8.09
C ASP A 63 12.26 1.00 -8.45
N GLY A 64 11.80 1.75 -7.44
CA GLY A 64 11.01 2.97 -7.63
C GLY A 64 9.61 2.71 -8.15
N MET A 65 9.14 3.58 -9.03
CA MET A 65 7.82 3.50 -9.69
C MET A 65 7.85 2.49 -10.84
N SER A 66 8.27 1.24 -10.54
CA SER A 66 8.36 0.12 -11.49
C SER A 66 6.98 -0.45 -11.81
N GLU A 67 6.90 -1.27 -12.86
CA GLU A 67 5.66 -1.98 -13.24
C GLU A 67 5.07 -2.79 -12.07
N LEU A 68 5.92 -3.42 -11.24
CA LEU A 68 5.47 -4.14 -10.06
C LEU A 68 4.79 -3.22 -9.04
N THR A 69 5.32 -2.01 -8.84
CA THR A 69 4.69 -1.00 -7.97
C THR A 69 3.30 -0.61 -8.51
N LEU A 70 3.18 -0.41 -9.83
CA LEU A 70 1.91 -0.08 -10.47
C LEU A 70 0.90 -1.23 -10.38
N GLN A 71 1.35 -2.48 -10.57
CA GLN A 71 0.51 -3.67 -10.40
C GLN A 71 0.02 -3.84 -8.96
N ASN A 72 0.87 -3.61 -7.97
CA ASN A 72 0.47 -3.63 -6.56
C ASN A 72 -0.57 -2.54 -6.24
N ALA A 73 -0.44 -1.34 -6.80
CA ALA A 73 -1.45 -0.30 -6.64
C ALA A 73 -2.81 -0.72 -7.19
N LYS A 74 -2.85 -1.31 -8.40
CA LYS A 74 -4.08 -1.86 -8.99
C LYS A 74 -4.66 -3.01 -8.16
N MET A 75 -3.80 -3.89 -7.61
CA MET A 75 -4.22 -5.01 -6.76
C MET A 75 -4.95 -4.54 -5.50
N TYR A 76 -4.46 -3.50 -4.83
CA TYR A 76 -5.14 -2.94 -3.67
C TYR A 76 -6.39 -2.14 -4.07
N ALA A 77 -6.36 -1.42 -5.19
CA ALA A 77 -7.53 -0.72 -5.72
C ALA A 77 -8.70 -1.67 -6.02
N ALA A 78 -8.42 -2.86 -6.55
CA ALA A 78 -9.41 -3.91 -6.77
C ALA A 78 -10.03 -4.48 -5.50
N GLN A 79 -9.51 -4.13 -4.32
CA GLN A 79 -10.07 -4.47 -3.02
C GLN A 79 -10.96 -3.35 -2.46
N GLY A 80 -11.22 -2.28 -3.23
CA GLY A 80 -12.11 -1.18 -2.87
C GLY A 80 -11.42 0.05 -2.27
N TYR A 81 -10.08 0.07 -2.21
CA TYR A 81 -9.31 1.23 -1.71
C TYR A 81 -9.03 2.26 -2.80
N VAL A 82 -8.83 3.52 -2.38
CA VAL A 82 -8.13 4.50 -3.21
C VAL A 82 -6.65 4.41 -2.88
N VAL A 83 -5.83 4.09 -3.86
CA VAL A 83 -4.41 3.79 -3.66
C VAL A 83 -3.54 4.84 -4.35
N LEU A 84 -2.62 5.43 -3.62
CA LEU A 84 -1.55 6.23 -4.19
C LEU A 84 -0.22 5.52 -3.97
N ALA A 85 0.41 5.03 -5.02
CA ALA A 85 1.83 4.69 -4.96
C ALA A 85 2.63 5.99 -4.96
N ALA A 86 3.29 6.28 -3.83
CA ALA A 86 4.03 7.51 -3.64
C ALA A 86 5.44 7.41 -4.23
N ASP A 87 5.86 8.44 -4.95
CA ASP A 87 7.22 8.58 -5.43
C ASP A 87 8.13 9.14 -4.33
N ILE A 88 9.14 8.37 -3.92
CA ILE A 88 10.13 8.81 -2.94
C ILE A 88 11.37 9.39 -3.62
N PHE A 89 11.69 8.93 -4.84
CA PHE A 89 12.94 9.26 -5.50
C PHE A 89 12.91 10.60 -6.27
N GLY A 90 11.81 10.85 -6.96
CA GLY A 90 11.65 12.02 -7.83
C GLY A 90 11.07 11.65 -9.19
N LYS A 91 10.32 12.59 -9.80
CA LYS A 91 9.59 12.34 -11.06
C LYS A 91 10.48 11.79 -12.18
N ASP A 92 11.72 12.28 -12.27
CA ASP A 92 12.65 11.90 -13.34
C ASP A 92 13.64 10.80 -12.90
N VAL A 93 13.52 10.30 -11.67
CA VAL A 93 14.39 9.24 -11.12
C VAL A 93 13.72 7.88 -11.25
N ARG A 94 14.17 7.14 -12.26
CA ARG A 94 13.63 5.80 -12.58
C ARG A 94 14.81 4.82 -12.74
N PRO A 95 15.28 4.21 -11.64
CA PRO A 95 16.41 3.27 -11.68
C PRO A 95 16.17 2.14 -12.67
N LYS A 96 17.17 1.83 -13.49
CA LYS A 96 17.10 0.78 -14.53
C LYS A 96 18.04 -0.40 -14.24
N THR A 97 18.98 -0.20 -13.35
CA THR A 97 19.97 -1.21 -12.95
C THR A 97 19.95 -1.42 -11.44
N VAL A 98 20.38 -2.61 -11.00
CA VAL A 98 20.47 -2.95 -9.58
C VAL A 98 21.38 -1.97 -8.81
N ASP A 99 22.42 -1.45 -9.46
CA ASP A 99 23.34 -0.50 -8.82
C ASP A 99 22.70 0.89 -8.68
N GLU A 100 21.93 1.35 -9.66
CA GLU A 100 21.13 2.57 -9.54
C GLU A 100 20.06 2.43 -8.44
N GLU A 101 19.36 1.29 -8.36
CA GLU A 101 18.39 1.01 -7.28
C GLU A 101 19.03 1.08 -5.89
N LYS A 102 20.22 0.47 -5.73
CA LYS A 102 20.99 0.49 -4.49
C LYS A 102 21.44 1.91 -4.13
N ALA A 103 21.94 2.65 -5.12
CA ALA A 103 22.40 4.02 -4.92
C ALA A 103 21.25 4.93 -4.46
N GLN A 104 20.07 4.85 -5.11
CA GLN A 104 18.89 5.62 -4.71
C GLN A 104 18.43 5.26 -3.30
N SER A 105 18.21 3.98 -3.01
CA SER A 105 17.77 3.57 -1.68
C SER A 105 18.77 3.91 -0.57
N ALA A 106 20.08 3.86 -0.84
CA ALA A 106 21.11 4.24 0.09
C ALA A 106 21.15 5.75 0.40
N LEU A 107 20.83 6.61 -0.59
CA LEU A 107 20.72 8.05 -0.39
C LEU A 107 19.68 8.36 0.69
N TYR A 108 18.48 7.80 0.55
CA TYR A 108 17.39 8.00 1.52
C TYR A 108 17.62 7.27 2.85
N GLY A 109 18.33 6.15 2.83
CA GLY A 109 18.76 5.46 4.04
C GLY A 109 19.74 6.30 4.91
N LYS A 110 20.53 7.17 4.28
CA LYS A 110 21.41 8.13 4.94
C LYS A 110 20.70 9.42 5.34
N ASP A 111 19.67 9.83 4.59
CA ASP A 111 18.85 11.01 4.86
C ASP A 111 17.41 10.63 5.19
N ARG A 112 17.19 10.10 6.38
CA ARG A 112 15.85 9.69 6.86
C ARG A 112 14.88 10.86 6.99
N PRO A 113 15.29 12.09 7.41
CA PRO A 113 14.42 13.26 7.35
C PRO A 113 13.86 13.50 5.95
N LEU A 114 14.69 13.44 4.90
CA LEU A 114 14.24 13.57 3.52
C LEU A 114 13.30 12.42 3.13
N MET A 115 13.64 11.17 3.49
CA MET A 115 12.79 10.00 3.26
C MET A 115 11.37 10.22 3.83
N ARG A 116 11.28 10.63 5.11
CA ARG A 116 10.00 10.93 5.77
C ARG A 116 9.25 12.08 5.09
N ALA A 117 9.95 13.15 4.72
CA ALA A 117 9.34 14.30 4.06
C ALA A 117 8.73 13.92 2.69
N ARG A 118 9.39 13.05 1.92
CA ARG A 118 8.87 12.53 0.64
C ARG A 118 7.63 11.66 0.85
N ALA A 119 7.67 10.75 1.82
CA ALA A 119 6.53 9.89 2.14
C ALA A 119 5.33 10.71 2.66
N LEU A 120 5.59 11.73 3.50
CA LEU A 120 4.57 12.64 4.00
C LEU A 120 3.90 13.43 2.87
N ALA A 121 4.66 13.93 1.91
CA ALA A 121 4.09 14.62 0.74
C ALA A 121 3.16 13.71 -0.06
N GLY A 122 3.52 12.43 -0.25
CA GLY A 122 2.63 11.43 -0.84
C GLY A 122 1.37 11.18 -0.01
N LEU A 123 1.50 11.10 1.32
CA LEU A 123 0.37 10.93 2.23
C LEU A 123 -0.62 12.10 2.13
N GLU A 124 -0.14 13.33 2.16
CA GLU A 124 -0.99 14.51 2.05
C GLU A 124 -1.65 14.59 0.67
N THR A 125 -0.95 14.20 -0.41
CA THR A 125 -1.53 14.09 -1.75
C THR A 125 -2.67 13.06 -1.80
N LEU A 126 -2.49 11.89 -1.17
CA LEU A 126 -3.55 10.89 -1.05
C LEU A 126 -4.75 11.42 -0.27
N LYS A 127 -4.53 12.05 0.88
CA LYS A 127 -5.59 12.61 1.75
C LYS A 127 -6.38 13.73 1.07
N ALA A 128 -5.74 14.50 0.20
CA ALA A 128 -6.38 15.57 -0.56
C ALA A 128 -7.27 15.05 -1.72
N ASN A 129 -7.16 13.78 -2.08
CA ASN A 129 -7.98 13.21 -3.15
C ASN A 129 -9.48 13.17 -2.74
N PRO A 130 -10.40 13.69 -3.57
CA PRO A 130 -11.83 13.78 -3.23
C PRO A 130 -12.51 12.42 -2.98
N LEU A 131 -11.95 11.32 -3.51
CA LEU A 131 -12.45 9.96 -3.31
C LEU A 131 -11.99 9.35 -1.97
N VAL A 132 -11.08 9.99 -1.24
CA VAL A 132 -10.50 9.46 -0.01
C VAL A 132 -11.25 9.96 1.22
N GLU A 133 -11.49 9.08 2.18
CA GLU A 133 -11.89 9.41 3.54
C GLU A 133 -10.62 9.70 4.37
N PRO A 134 -10.30 10.98 4.67
CA PRO A 134 -8.98 11.34 5.20
C PRO A 134 -8.66 10.76 6.57
N GLY A 135 -9.69 10.35 7.34
CA GLY A 135 -9.55 9.66 8.63
C GLY A 135 -9.33 8.16 8.52
N LYS A 136 -9.45 7.56 7.33
CA LYS A 136 -9.31 6.12 7.10
C LYS A 136 -8.12 5.83 6.18
N ILE A 137 -6.93 6.02 6.70
CA ILE A 137 -5.68 5.81 5.94
C ILE A 137 -4.86 4.67 6.57
N ALA A 138 -4.39 3.78 5.71
CA ALA A 138 -3.34 2.82 6.02
C ALA A 138 -2.18 2.95 5.02
N ILE A 139 -1.03 2.42 5.40
CA ILE A 139 0.15 2.40 4.53
C ILE A 139 0.67 0.98 4.36
N VAL A 140 1.25 0.69 3.22
CA VAL A 140 1.96 -0.55 2.93
C VAL A 140 3.25 -0.27 2.17
N GLY A 141 4.33 -0.88 2.60
CA GLY A 141 5.61 -0.75 1.94
C GLY A 141 6.32 -2.08 1.75
N TYR A 142 7.05 -2.19 0.64
CA TYR A 142 7.80 -3.37 0.27
C TYR A 142 9.29 -3.05 0.24
N CYS A 143 10.16 -3.90 0.81
CA CYS A 143 11.61 -3.74 0.79
C CYS A 143 12.01 -2.36 1.35
N PHE A 144 12.65 -1.51 0.57
CA PHE A 144 12.91 -0.10 0.90
C PHE A 144 11.63 0.62 1.38
N GLY A 145 10.51 0.45 0.68
CA GLY A 145 9.23 1.01 1.08
C GLY A 145 8.72 0.48 2.43
N GLY A 146 9.08 -0.75 2.81
CA GLY A 146 8.78 -1.28 4.14
C GLY A 146 9.49 -0.52 5.26
N THR A 147 10.73 -0.10 5.01
CA THR A 147 11.48 0.81 5.89
C THR A 147 10.82 2.18 5.93
N VAL A 148 10.46 2.75 4.76
CA VAL A 148 9.78 4.05 4.65
C VAL A 148 8.44 4.05 5.39
N ALA A 149 7.70 2.93 5.38
CA ALA A 149 6.41 2.81 6.06
C ALA A 149 6.56 2.97 7.59
N ILE A 150 7.52 2.32 8.19
CA ILE A 150 7.79 2.46 9.63
C ILE A 150 8.33 3.87 9.93
N GLU A 151 9.26 4.39 9.12
CA GLU A 151 9.77 5.77 9.26
C GLU A 151 8.64 6.82 9.22
N LEU A 152 7.66 6.65 8.33
CA LEU A 152 6.52 7.54 8.25
C LEU A 152 5.60 7.40 9.47
N ALA A 153 5.31 6.17 9.91
CA ALA A 153 4.49 5.91 11.09
C ALA A 153 5.10 6.53 12.36
N GLU A 154 6.42 6.48 12.51
CA GLU A 154 7.17 7.06 13.62
C GLU A 154 7.20 8.60 13.63
N THR A 155 6.74 9.26 12.57
CA THR A 155 6.52 10.73 12.62
C THR A 155 5.31 11.13 13.47
N GLY A 156 4.42 10.18 13.79
CA GLY A 156 3.20 10.43 14.56
C GLY A 156 2.00 10.83 13.69
N VAL A 157 2.09 10.68 12.36
CA VAL A 157 0.94 10.93 11.48
C VAL A 157 -0.21 9.97 11.83
N PRO A 158 -1.47 10.42 11.81
CA PRO A 158 -2.61 9.57 12.14
C PRO A 158 -2.85 8.52 11.05
N LEU A 159 -2.51 7.27 11.35
CA LEU A 159 -2.72 6.10 10.51
C LEU A 159 -3.53 5.06 11.28
N LEU A 160 -4.43 4.35 10.60
CA LEU A 160 -5.15 3.22 11.19
C LEU A 160 -4.31 1.93 11.14
N GLY A 161 -3.43 1.81 10.16
CA GLY A 161 -2.56 0.66 10.04
C GLY A 161 -1.31 0.92 9.19
N THR A 162 -0.24 0.22 9.56
CA THR A 162 1.04 0.22 8.85
C THR A 162 1.45 -1.22 8.55
N VAL A 163 1.70 -1.52 7.27
CA VAL A 163 2.18 -2.83 6.83
C VAL A 163 3.59 -2.70 6.26
N THR A 164 4.51 -3.49 6.77
CA THR A 164 5.87 -3.59 6.25
C THR A 164 6.15 -5.01 5.77
N ILE A 165 6.57 -5.14 4.51
CA ILE A 165 6.85 -6.42 3.85
C ILE A 165 8.34 -6.47 3.53
N HIS A 166 9.07 -7.38 4.19
CA HIS A 166 10.53 -7.53 4.14
C HIS A 166 11.29 -6.17 4.20
N GLY A 167 10.86 -5.27 5.09
CA GLY A 167 11.57 -4.03 5.38
C GLY A 167 12.84 -4.27 6.23
N SER A 168 13.79 -3.33 6.19
CA SER A 168 14.94 -3.28 7.09
C SER A 168 14.71 -2.22 8.17
N PHE A 169 15.06 -2.54 9.41
CA PHE A 169 14.76 -1.69 10.57
C PHE A 169 16.04 -1.27 11.32
N ARG A 170 17.16 -1.29 10.63
CA ARG A 170 18.46 -0.90 11.21
C ARG A 170 18.46 0.56 11.64
N GLY A 171 18.86 0.80 12.90
CA GLY A 171 19.06 2.14 13.44
C GLY A 171 17.77 2.91 13.71
N PHE A 172 16.63 2.23 13.90
CA PHE A 172 15.41 2.82 14.42
C PHE A 172 15.59 3.21 15.89
N ALA A 173 15.11 4.40 16.27
CA ALA A 173 15.24 4.91 17.62
C ALA A 173 14.06 4.42 18.49
N PRO A 174 14.30 3.82 19.67
CA PRO A 174 13.21 3.30 20.52
C PRO A 174 12.14 4.33 20.87
N GLU A 175 12.51 5.58 21.05
CA GLU A 175 11.57 6.66 21.38
C GLU A 175 10.63 7.02 20.24
N ALA A 176 11.02 6.74 18.99
CA ALA A 176 10.19 7.04 17.81
C ALA A 176 8.95 6.14 17.75
N ALA A 177 9.04 4.90 18.21
CA ALA A 177 7.92 3.97 18.28
C ALA A 177 6.75 4.50 19.14
N LYS A 178 7.01 5.36 20.13
CA LYS A 178 5.97 5.99 20.97
C LYS A 178 5.03 6.90 20.20
N LYS A 179 5.42 7.34 19.01
CA LYS A 179 4.60 8.20 18.15
C LYS A 179 3.74 7.40 17.19
N VAL A 180 3.98 6.10 17.02
CA VAL A 180 3.23 5.26 16.08
C VAL A 180 1.77 5.20 16.50
N SER A 181 0.88 5.62 15.62
CA SER A 181 -0.56 5.47 15.76
C SER A 181 -1.05 4.26 14.96
N GLY A 182 -2.18 3.70 15.40
CA GLY A 182 -2.77 2.52 14.74
C GLY A 182 -2.03 1.21 15.02
N ARG A 183 -2.26 0.24 14.15
CA ARG A 183 -1.70 -1.11 14.27
C ARG A 183 -0.55 -1.31 13.28
N VAL A 184 0.39 -2.20 13.61
CA VAL A 184 1.52 -2.55 12.74
C VAL A 184 1.46 -4.02 12.37
N LEU A 185 1.56 -4.34 11.07
CA LEU A 185 1.73 -5.70 10.55
C LEU A 185 3.12 -5.83 9.93
N ILE A 186 3.90 -6.78 10.44
CA ILE A 186 5.24 -7.09 9.97
C ILE A 186 5.22 -8.42 9.26
N LEU A 187 5.59 -8.46 7.99
CA LEU A 187 5.63 -9.65 7.15
C LEU A 187 7.08 -9.89 6.70
N HIS A 188 7.72 -10.98 7.21
CA HIS A 188 9.16 -11.10 7.08
C HIS A 188 9.61 -12.53 6.75
N GLY A 189 10.72 -12.65 6.01
CA GLY A 189 11.35 -13.94 5.70
C GLY A 189 12.30 -14.38 6.82
N SER A 190 12.23 -15.65 7.23
CA SER A 190 13.07 -16.17 8.34
C SER A 190 14.58 -16.16 8.03
N GLU A 191 14.93 -16.19 6.75
CA GLU A 191 16.32 -16.30 6.27
C GLU A 191 16.76 -15.07 5.48
N ASP A 192 16.19 -13.90 5.81
CA ASP A 192 16.49 -12.64 5.13
C ASP A 192 17.91 -12.14 5.49
N PRO A 193 18.88 -12.15 4.55
CA PRO A 193 20.24 -11.71 4.81
C PRO A 193 20.40 -10.18 4.73
N VAL A 194 19.43 -9.48 4.14
CA VAL A 194 19.44 -8.01 3.96
C VAL A 194 18.89 -7.32 5.20
N ALA A 195 17.84 -7.88 5.78
CA ALA A 195 17.20 -7.42 6.99
C ALA A 195 17.13 -8.61 7.99
N PRO A 196 18.19 -8.87 8.76
CA PRO A 196 18.25 -10.01 9.66
C PRO A 196 17.11 -10.00 10.69
N LEU A 197 16.69 -11.19 11.11
CA LEU A 197 15.61 -11.35 12.10
C LEU A 197 15.85 -10.53 13.40
N SER A 198 17.11 -10.30 13.77
CA SER A 198 17.46 -9.45 14.92
C SER A 198 16.95 -8.01 14.79
N GLU A 199 16.89 -7.45 13.56
CA GLU A 199 16.31 -6.11 13.33
C GLU A 199 14.78 -6.14 13.53
N VAL A 200 14.12 -7.21 13.11
CA VAL A 200 12.68 -7.40 13.32
C VAL A 200 12.35 -7.54 14.81
N VAL A 201 13.12 -8.34 15.53
CA VAL A 201 12.97 -8.52 16.99
C VAL A 201 13.15 -7.17 17.69
N SER A 202 14.18 -6.38 17.32
CA SER A 202 14.38 -5.04 17.87
C SER A 202 13.19 -4.11 17.63
N LEU A 203 12.61 -4.10 16.42
CA LEU A 203 11.40 -3.32 16.13
C LEU A 203 10.21 -3.78 16.99
N VAL A 204 9.99 -5.09 17.09
CA VAL A 204 8.92 -5.67 17.92
C VAL A 204 9.07 -5.26 19.39
N ASP A 205 10.30 -5.29 19.95
CA ASP A 205 10.56 -4.86 21.31
C ASP A 205 10.24 -3.37 21.53
N GLN A 206 10.57 -2.52 20.56
CA GLN A 206 10.25 -1.08 20.59
C GLN A 206 8.73 -0.85 20.53
N LEU A 207 8.02 -1.51 19.62
CA LEU A 207 6.56 -1.41 19.50
C LEU A 207 5.86 -1.89 20.78
N ARG A 208 6.34 -2.99 21.37
CA ARG A 208 5.84 -3.53 22.65
C ARG A 208 6.04 -2.54 23.78
N ALA A 209 7.24 -1.98 23.91
CA ALA A 209 7.56 -0.98 24.93
C ALA A 209 6.72 0.30 24.80
N ALA A 210 6.34 0.64 23.57
CA ALA A 210 5.48 1.77 23.24
C ALA A 210 3.96 1.47 23.36
N ASN A 211 3.54 0.24 23.74
CA ASN A 211 2.15 -0.21 23.75
C ASN A 211 1.45 -0.12 22.39
N VAL A 212 2.19 -0.18 21.30
CA VAL A 212 1.63 -0.26 19.95
C VAL A 212 1.12 -1.68 19.71
N ARG A 213 -0.07 -1.82 19.12
CA ARG A 213 -0.59 -3.14 18.69
C ARG A 213 0.10 -3.58 17.42
N TRP A 214 0.72 -4.75 17.44
CA TRP A 214 1.44 -5.30 16.29
C TRP A 214 1.11 -6.78 16.06
N GLU A 215 1.38 -7.24 14.84
CA GLU A 215 1.34 -8.63 14.41
C GLU A 215 2.60 -8.90 13.59
N LEU A 216 3.25 -10.04 13.81
CA LEU A 216 4.41 -10.52 13.05
C LEU A 216 4.10 -11.87 12.40
N ASN A 217 4.19 -11.95 11.09
CA ASN A 217 4.20 -13.21 10.36
C ASN A 217 5.61 -13.46 9.83
N LEU A 218 6.23 -14.51 10.35
CA LEU A 218 7.57 -14.95 9.94
C LEU A 218 7.45 -16.19 9.03
N TYR A 219 7.95 -16.07 7.80
CA TYR A 219 7.82 -17.09 6.77
C TYR A 219 9.08 -17.94 6.70
N SER A 220 8.97 -19.22 7.07
CA SER A 220 10.09 -20.17 7.09
C SER A 220 10.64 -20.44 5.69
N GLY A 221 11.98 -20.53 5.58
CA GLY A 221 12.70 -20.83 4.35
C GLY A 221 12.63 -19.74 3.29
N THR A 222 12.34 -18.50 3.69
CA THR A 222 12.22 -17.37 2.77
C THR A 222 13.25 -16.29 3.03
N GLN A 223 13.75 -15.72 1.93
CA GLN A 223 14.74 -14.66 1.93
C GLN A 223 14.12 -13.28 1.66
N HIS A 224 14.99 -12.27 1.56
CA HIS A 224 14.60 -10.92 1.17
C HIS A 224 13.93 -10.90 -0.21
N GLY A 225 12.84 -10.14 -0.33
CA GLY A 225 12.16 -9.97 -1.62
C GLY A 225 11.22 -11.11 -2.00
N PHE A 226 10.77 -11.94 -1.07
CA PHE A 226 9.83 -13.04 -1.31
C PHE A 226 8.52 -12.59 -1.99
N SER A 227 8.21 -11.29 -1.99
CA SER A 227 7.07 -10.75 -2.75
C SER A 227 7.25 -10.85 -4.29
N THR A 228 8.44 -11.21 -4.76
CA THR A 228 8.77 -11.63 -6.14
C THR A 228 9.39 -13.01 -6.11
N PRO A 229 8.56 -14.06 -5.96
CA PRO A 229 9.01 -15.38 -5.58
C PRO A 229 9.87 -16.04 -6.66
N LYS A 230 10.91 -16.76 -6.23
CA LYS A 230 11.85 -17.52 -7.07
C LYS A 230 11.82 -19.03 -6.77
N ASN A 231 11.13 -19.42 -5.71
CA ASN A 231 11.02 -20.81 -5.27
C ASN A 231 9.66 -21.05 -4.58
N PRO A 232 9.27 -22.31 -4.31
CA PRO A 232 7.98 -22.64 -3.71
C PRO A 232 7.76 -22.05 -2.30
N ALA A 233 8.81 -21.90 -1.47
CA ALA A 233 8.69 -21.31 -0.15
C ALA A 233 8.34 -19.81 -0.24
N GLU A 234 9.02 -19.08 -1.13
CA GLU A 234 8.71 -17.67 -1.40
C GLU A 234 7.34 -17.49 -2.05
N GLN A 235 6.92 -18.42 -2.95
CA GLN A 235 5.57 -18.40 -3.52
C GLN A 235 4.50 -18.47 -2.43
N ARG A 236 4.62 -19.44 -1.52
CA ARG A 236 3.73 -19.56 -0.35
C ARG A 236 3.75 -18.30 0.50
N ALA A 237 4.93 -17.79 0.86
CA ALA A 237 5.06 -16.58 1.67
C ALA A 237 4.45 -15.34 0.99
N ASN A 238 4.60 -15.20 -0.33
CA ASN A 238 3.98 -14.12 -1.10
C ASN A 238 2.44 -14.19 -1.05
N GLU A 239 1.86 -15.39 -1.21
CA GLU A 239 0.41 -15.59 -1.14
C GLU A 239 -0.13 -15.33 0.28
N GLU A 240 0.51 -15.89 1.29
CA GLU A 240 0.16 -15.70 2.69
C GLU A 240 0.30 -14.23 3.12
N SER A 241 1.34 -13.54 2.66
CA SER A 241 1.54 -12.11 2.96
C SER A 241 0.45 -11.22 2.33
N LYS A 242 0.00 -11.52 1.12
CA LYS A 242 -1.14 -10.84 0.48
C LYS A 242 -2.43 -11.08 1.24
N PHE A 243 -2.67 -12.32 1.68
CA PHE A 243 -3.83 -12.66 2.48
C PHE A 243 -3.81 -11.94 3.84
N ALA A 244 -2.68 -11.96 4.54
CA ALA A 244 -2.50 -11.27 5.82
C ALA A 244 -2.72 -9.75 5.69
N THR A 245 -2.16 -9.12 4.63
CA THR A 245 -2.35 -7.69 4.35
C THR A 245 -3.82 -7.37 4.08
N LYS A 246 -4.51 -8.18 3.26
CA LYS A 246 -5.93 -8.00 2.95
C LYS A 246 -6.79 -8.10 4.23
N ARG A 247 -6.57 -9.12 5.07
CA ARG A 247 -7.25 -9.28 6.36
C ARG A 247 -7.00 -8.07 7.27
N PHE A 248 -5.74 -7.67 7.40
CA PHE A 248 -5.34 -6.54 8.23
C PHE A 248 -6.01 -5.23 7.79
N PHE A 249 -6.01 -4.93 6.49
CA PHE A 249 -6.65 -3.72 5.96
C PHE A 249 -8.17 -3.75 6.18
N LYS A 250 -8.81 -4.90 5.97
CA LYS A 250 -10.24 -5.05 6.27
C LYS A 250 -10.53 -4.74 7.73
N ASP A 251 -9.72 -5.22 8.65
CA ASP A 251 -9.88 -5.02 10.09
C ASP A 251 -9.68 -3.56 10.52
N VAL A 252 -8.68 -2.86 9.96
CA VAL A 252 -8.34 -1.50 10.40
C VAL A 252 -9.07 -0.41 9.63
N LEU A 253 -9.46 -0.65 8.37
CA LEU A 253 -10.11 0.33 7.50
C LEU A 253 -11.63 0.12 7.41
N GLY A 254 -12.15 -1.07 7.76
CA GLY A 254 -13.58 -1.35 7.83
C GLY A 254 -14.25 -1.50 6.46
N LEU A 255 -13.67 -2.34 5.56
CA LEU A 255 -14.29 -2.73 4.29
C LEU A 255 -14.80 -4.17 4.35
#